data_a1020edf1021a9980b4359b6f627ba13
#
_entry.id   a1020edf1021a9980b4359b6f627ba13
#
_cell.length_a   1.000
_cell.length_b   1.000
_cell.length_c   1.000
_cell.angle_alpha   90.00
_cell.angle_beta   90.00
_cell.angle_gamma   90.00
#
_symmetry.space_group_name_H-M   'P 1'
#
loop_
_entity.id
_entity.type
_entity.pdbx_description
1 polymer ?
#
loop_
_entity_poly.entity_id
_entity_poly.type
_entity_poly.pdbx_seq_one_letter_code
_entity_poly.pdbx_strand_id
1 'polypeptide(L)'
;TYGTNNEFGFDYLRDNMAHQREAMVQRGHHFVVVDEVDSILIDEARTPLIISGPAAGEANKWFGEFARIAKRLKPEVDYEVDEKKRTVGVLEPGIERVEDILGIESLYESANTPLISFLNTALKAKALFKRDTDYVVLNGEVLIVDEHTGRIMQGRRFNEGIHQAIEAKEGVQIKAENQTVATVTLQNYFRLYEKLSGMTGTAETEAAEFMSTYKLGVVPIPTNKPMQRKDNSDLVYATVEGKFRHVVDDIVERHEAGQPVLVGTTSVEKSEYLSAQLKKRGVRHEVLNAKNHAREAAIVAQAGRVGAVTVATNMAGRGTDIMLGG
;
A
#
# COMPACT_ATOMS: atom_id res chain seq x y z
N THR A 1 -15.71 -14.41 20.18
CA THR A 1 -15.48 -14.35 18.73
C THR A 1 -14.01 -14.11 18.49
N TYR A 2 -13.41 -14.80 17.50
CA TYR A 2 -12.03 -14.64 17.07
C TYR A 2 -12.03 -14.22 15.60
N GLY A 3 -11.09 -13.39 15.21
CA GLY A 3 -10.93 -12.93 13.83
C GLY A 3 -9.73 -12.02 13.67
N THR A 4 -9.43 -11.62 12.46
CA THR A 4 -8.39 -10.65 12.18
C THR A 4 -8.85 -9.22 12.45
N ASN A 5 -7.93 -8.34 12.79
CA ASN A 5 -8.18 -6.91 13.01
C ASN A 5 -8.91 -6.26 11.82
N ASN A 6 -8.48 -6.60 10.60
CA ASN A 6 -9.05 -6.04 9.37
C ASN A 6 -10.52 -6.48 9.17
N GLU A 7 -10.84 -7.76 9.38
CA GLU A 7 -12.22 -8.24 9.23
C GLU A 7 -13.17 -7.59 10.22
N PHE A 8 -12.77 -7.44 11.47
CA PHE A 8 -13.58 -6.70 12.45
C PHE A 8 -13.78 -5.24 12.07
N GLY A 9 -12.74 -4.58 11.57
CA GLY A 9 -12.85 -3.20 11.11
C GLY A 9 -13.73 -3.07 9.86
N PHE A 10 -13.64 -4.01 8.92
CA PHE A 10 -14.55 -4.02 7.76
C PHE A 10 -16.00 -4.35 8.13
N ASP A 11 -16.24 -5.24 9.08
CA ASP A 11 -17.58 -5.49 9.59
C ASP A 11 -18.16 -4.23 10.23
N TYR A 12 -17.37 -3.50 11.00
CA TYR A 12 -17.78 -2.21 11.55
C TYR A 12 -18.17 -1.22 10.45
N LEU A 13 -17.37 -1.10 9.38
CA LEU A 13 -17.71 -0.23 8.26
C LEU A 13 -18.99 -0.67 7.56
N ARG A 14 -19.16 -1.98 7.31
CA ARG A 14 -20.39 -2.54 6.72
C ARG A 14 -21.62 -2.29 7.57
N ASP A 15 -21.50 -2.47 8.88
CA ASP A 15 -22.60 -2.22 9.83
C ASP A 15 -23.03 -0.75 9.84
N ASN A 16 -22.08 0.19 9.73
CA ASN A 16 -22.38 1.62 9.62
C ASN A 16 -23.00 2.03 8.27
N MET A 17 -22.97 1.17 7.28
CA MET A 17 -23.64 1.35 5.98
C MET A 17 -24.96 0.57 5.89
N ALA A 18 -25.30 -0.23 6.89
CA ALA A 18 -26.50 -1.05 6.90
C ALA A 18 -27.77 -0.18 7.01
N HIS A 19 -28.75 -0.43 6.15
CA HIS A 19 -30.04 0.26 6.17
C HIS A 19 -31.04 -0.35 7.16
N GLN A 20 -30.77 -1.56 7.64
CA GLN A 20 -31.64 -2.30 8.57
C GLN A 20 -30.79 -2.90 9.69
N ARG A 21 -31.32 -2.88 10.90
CA ARG A 21 -30.62 -3.38 12.10
C ARG A 21 -30.29 -4.87 11.99
N GLU A 22 -31.15 -5.63 11.35
CA GLU A 22 -31.03 -7.08 11.16
C GLU A 22 -29.87 -7.45 10.21
N ALA A 23 -29.41 -6.50 9.40
CA ALA A 23 -28.25 -6.68 8.51
C ALA A 23 -26.89 -6.45 9.21
N MET A 24 -26.93 -5.89 10.43
CA MET A 24 -25.70 -5.67 11.22
C MET A 24 -25.21 -6.98 11.82
N VAL A 25 -23.90 -7.20 11.76
CA VAL A 25 -23.25 -8.44 12.24
C VAL A 25 -22.53 -8.27 13.57
N GLN A 26 -22.11 -7.06 13.93
CA GLN A 26 -21.44 -6.78 15.19
C GLN A 26 -22.41 -6.50 16.32
N ARG A 27 -22.03 -6.94 17.50
CA ARG A 27 -22.63 -6.56 18.78
C ARG A 27 -21.94 -5.31 19.33
N GLY A 28 -22.30 -4.86 20.53
CA GLY A 28 -21.61 -3.74 21.19
C GLY A 28 -20.11 -4.03 21.44
N HIS A 29 -19.32 -2.96 21.46
CA HIS A 29 -17.86 -2.99 21.65
C HIS A 29 -17.49 -2.98 23.14
N HIS A 30 -17.77 -4.07 23.85
CA HIS A 30 -17.59 -4.12 25.31
C HIS A 30 -16.13 -4.45 25.68
N PHE A 31 -15.56 -5.56 25.20
CA PHE A 31 -14.23 -6.01 25.56
C PHE A 31 -13.50 -6.65 24.38
N VAL A 32 -12.22 -6.33 24.24
CA VAL A 32 -11.34 -6.96 23.24
C VAL A 32 -9.98 -7.27 23.82
N VAL A 33 -9.40 -8.37 23.37
CA VAL A 33 -8.00 -8.73 23.56
C VAL A 33 -7.34 -8.77 22.20
N VAL A 34 -6.28 -7.98 22.02
CA VAL A 34 -5.53 -7.86 20.77
C VAL A 34 -4.19 -8.57 20.91
N ASP A 35 -3.96 -9.61 20.10
CA ASP A 35 -2.65 -10.26 20.01
C ASP A 35 -1.74 -9.46 19.07
N GLU A 36 -0.42 -9.52 19.29
CA GLU A 36 0.55 -8.66 18.59
C GLU A 36 0.14 -7.18 18.62
N VAL A 37 -0.23 -6.72 19.81
CA VAL A 37 -0.91 -5.43 20.03
C VAL A 37 -0.09 -4.22 19.60
N ASP A 38 1.23 -4.28 19.64
CA ASP A 38 2.13 -3.23 19.16
C ASP A 38 2.07 -3.08 17.63
N SER A 39 2.08 -4.17 16.87
CA SER A 39 1.88 -4.09 15.42
C SER A 39 0.54 -3.47 15.05
N ILE A 40 -0.54 -3.90 15.71
CA ILE A 40 -1.90 -3.49 15.33
C ILE A 40 -2.23 -2.07 15.82
N LEU A 41 -1.85 -1.73 17.06
CA LEU A 41 -2.26 -0.48 17.70
C LEU A 41 -1.20 0.64 17.62
N ILE A 42 0.03 0.32 17.22
CA ILE A 42 1.11 1.30 17.03
C ILE A 42 1.52 1.35 15.56
N ASP A 43 2.14 0.29 15.02
CA ASP A 43 2.71 0.30 13.67
C ASP A 43 1.65 0.52 12.58
N GLU A 44 0.53 -0.20 12.64
CA GLU A 44 -0.55 -0.13 11.67
C GLU A 44 -1.72 0.76 12.13
N ALA A 45 -1.61 1.41 13.28
CA ALA A 45 -2.69 2.14 13.92
C ALA A 45 -3.39 3.15 13.02
N ARG A 46 -2.63 3.85 12.18
CA ARG A 46 -3.10 4.91 11.27
C ARG A 46 -3.45 4.43 9.88
N THR A 47 -3.23 3.15 9.58
CA THR A 47 -3.62 2.56 8.30
C THR A 47 -5.14 2.52 8.20
N PRO A 48 -5.75 3.21 7.21
CA PRO A 48 -7.19 3.24 7.08
C PRO A 48 -7.70 1.97 6.39
N LEU A 49 -8.77 1.40 6.93
CA LEU A 49 -9.64 0.49 6.22
C LEU A 49 -10.65 1.31 5.43
N ILE A 50 -10.82 1.00 4.16
CA ILE A 50 -11.61 1.82 3.23
C ILE A 50 -12.58 0.92 2.47
N ILE A 51 -13.87 1.29 2.45
CA ILE A 51 -14.85 0.76 1.52
C ILE A 51 -15.08 1.81 0.45
N SER A 52 -14.88 1.44 -0.81
CA SER A 52 -15.11 2.30 -1.96
C SER A 52 -16.21 1.72 -2.83
N GLY A 53 -17.02 2.59 -3.41
CA GLY A 53 -18.04 2.22 -4.39
C GLY A 53 -17.91 3.05 -5.67
N PRO A 54 -18.51 2.61 -6.78
CA PRO A 54 -18.50 3.38 -8.01
C PRO A 54 -19.25 4.70 -7.81
N ALA A 55 -18.64 5.82 -8.22
CA ALA A 55 -19.33 7.09 -8.30
C ALA A 55 -20.41 7.06 -9.39
N ALA A 56 -21.49 7.81 -9.20
CA ALA A 56 -22.62 7.85 -10.15
C ALA A 56 -22.16 8.30 -11.56
N GLY A 57 -22.62 7.56 -12.57
CA GLY A 57 -22.05 7.50 -13.93
C GLY A 57 -22.20 8.71 -14.88
N GLU A 58 -22.72 9.88 -14.46
CA GLU A 58 -22.85 11.04 -15.39
C GLU A 58 -21.50 11.71 -15.72
N ALA A 59 -20.53 11.61 -14.83
CA ALA A 59 -19.20 12.18 -15.02
C ALA A 59 -18.46 11.60 -16.26
N ASN A 60 -18.65 10.32 -16.56
CA ASN A 60 -17.97 9.65 -17.68
C ASN A 60 -18.30 10.27 -19.04
N LYS A 61 -19.53 10.78 -19.23
CA LYS A 61 -19.94 11.47 -20.45
C LYS A 61 -19.09 12.74 -20.64
N TRP A 62 -18.89 13.50 -19.58
CA TRP A 62 -18.14 14.74 -19.62
C TRP A 62 -16.64 14.52 -19.88
N PHE A 63 -16.03 13.49 -19.31
CA PHE A 63 -14.64 13.15 -19.64
C PHE A 63 -14.46 12.87 -21.15
N GLY A 64 -15.39 12.13 -21.78
CA GLY A 64 -15.36 11.89 -23.22
C GLY A 64 -15.54 13.15 -24.05
N GLU A 65 -16.48 14.03 -23.64
CA GLU A 65 -16.74 15.27 -24.34
C GLU A 65 -15.55 16.22 -24.26
N PHE A 66 -15.02 16.45 -23.05
CA PHE A 66 -13.88 17.34 -22.87
C PHE A 66 -12.57 16.79 -23.45
N ALA A 67 -12.40 15.48 -23.57
CA ALA A 67 -11.27 14.92 -24.31
C ALA A 67 -11.35 15.26 -25.81
N ARG A 68 -12.56 15.29 -26.41
CA ARG A 68 -12.77 15.73 -27.79
C ARG A 68 -12.53 17.23 -27.96
N ILE A 69 -13.01 18.05 -27.04
CA ILE A 69 -12.79 19.48 -27.02
C ILE A 69 -11.29 19.79 -26.88
N ALA A 70 -10.62 19.20 -25.93
CA ALA A 70 -9.19 19.41 -25.69
C ALA A 70 -8.32 19.08 -26.90
N LYS A 71 -8.69 18.10 -27.73
CA LYS A 71 -7.98 17.81 -29.02
C LYS A 71 -8.00 18.99 -29.99
N ARG A 72 -9.04 19.81 -29.97
CA ARG A 72 -9.20 20.97 -30.86
C ARG A 72 -8.51 22.22 -30.37
N LEU A 73 -8.22 22.33 -29.07
CA LEU A 73 -7.54 23.47 -28.48
C LEU A 73 -6.02 23.42 -28.76
N LYS A 74 -5.44 24.59 -29.03
CA LYS A 74 -4.02 24.72 -29.39
C LYS A 74 -3.21 25.31 -28.24
N PRO A 75 -2.01 24.77 -27.92
CA PRO A 75 -1.11 25.36 -26.94
C PRO A 75 -0.69 26.79 -27.42
N GLU A 76 -0.38 27.65 -26.46
CA GLU A 76 0.05 29.05 -26.64
C GLU A 76 -1.01 29.99 -27.29
N VAL A 77 -2.18 29.45 -27.68
CA VAL A 77 -3.31 30.20 -28.22
C VAL A 77 -4.54 30.07 -27.34
N ASP A 78 -4.91 28.83 -27.03
CA ASP A 78 -6.11 28.51 -26.26
C ASP A 78 -5.80 28.17 -24.79
N TYR A 79 -4.58 27.72 -24.52
CA TYR A 79 -4.10 27.37 -23.16
C TYR A 79 -2.57 27.45 -23.10
N GLU A 80 -2.06 27.73 -21.90
CA GLU A 80 -0.64 27.73 -21.59
C GLU A 80 -0.28 26.54 -20.66
N VAL A 81 0.98 26.08 -20.72
CA VAL A 81 1.48 24.96 -19.95
C VAL A 81 2.72 25.37 -19.15
N ASP A 82 2.68 25.24 -17.83
CA ASP A 82 3.85 25.33 -16.97
C ASP A 82 4.31 23.91 -16.60
N GLU A 83 5.27 23.38 -17.37
CA GLU A 83 5.79 22.01 -17.12
C GLU A 83 6.47 21.89 -15.76
N LYS A 84 7.12 22.97 -15.26
CA LYS A 84 7.81 22.93 -13.96
C LYS A 84 6.84 22.84 -12.79
N LYS A 85 5.74 23.57 -12.84
CA LYS A 85 4.68 23.54 -11.84
C LYS A 85 3.63 22.44 -12.10
N ARG A 86 3.72 21.75 -13.24
CA ARG A 86 2.74 20.77 -13.72
C ARG A 86 1.31 21.35 -13.73
N THR A 87 1.16 22.57 -14.22
CA THR A 87 -0.13 23.26 -14.33
C THR A 87 -0.46 23.62 -15.76
N VAL A 88 -1.75 23.72 -16.06
CA VAL A 88 -2.28 24.21 -17.34
C VAL A 88 -3.25 25.33 -17.04
N GLY A 89 -3.09 26.47 -17.71
CA GLY A 89 -3.98 27.59 -17.64
C GLY A 89 -4.76 27.75 -18.95
N VAL A 90 -6.08 27.89 -18.90
CA VAL A 90 -6.89 28.16 -20.08
C VAL A 90 -6.87 29.66 -20.34
N LEU A 91 -6.57 30.04 -21.57
CA LEU A 91 -6.57 31.46 -22.01
C LEU A 91 -7.96 31.90 -22.52
N GLU A 92 -8.21 33.19 -22.56
CA GLU A 92 -9.50 33.73 -22.97
C GLU A 92 -10.00 33.22 -24.33
N PRO A 93 -9.17 33.13 -25.40
CA PRO A 93 -9.59 32.53 -26.66
C PRO A 93 -9.98 31.04 -26.56
N GLY A 94 -9.37 30.35 -25.61
CA GLY A 94 -9.70 28.95 -25.33
C GLY A 94 -11.05 28.82 -24.64
N ILE A 95 -11.38 29.72 -23.73
CA ILE A 95 -12.67 29.75 -23.03
C ILE A 95 -13.78 30.04 -24.05
N GLU A 96 -13.68 31.09 -24.85
CA GLU A 96 -14.65 31.44 -25.89
C GLU A 96 -14.90 30.26 -26.85
N ARG A 97 -13.84 29.59 -27.25
CA ARG A 97 -13.95 28.41 -28.13
C ARG A 97 -14.66 27.22 -27.47
N VAL A 98 -14.47 27.02 -26.17
CA VAL A 98 -15.16 25.95 -25.41
C VAL A 98 -16.65 26.34 -25.27
N GLU A 99 -16.95 27.58 -24.95
CA GLU A 99 -18.32 28.08 -24.83
C GLU A 99 -19.07 27.91 -26.14
N ASP A 100 -18.46 28.30 -27.28
CA ASP A 100 -19.01 28.08 -28.63
C ASP A 100 -19.30 26.60 -28.93
N ILE A 101 -18.36 25.71 -28.60
CA ILE A 101 -18.52 24.26 -28.84
C ILE A 101 -19.65 23.67 -27.99
N LEU A 102 -19.79 24.13 -26.75
CA LEU A 102 -20.80 23.64 -25.81
C LEU A 102 -22.17 24.33 -26.00
N GLY A 103 -22.20 25.48 -26.71
CA GLY A 103 -23.40 26.28 -26.91
C GLY A 103 -23.90 26.93 -25.59
N ILE A 104 -22.99 27.36 -24.73
CA ILE A 104 -23.28 28.03 -23.46
C ILE A 104 -22.81 29.48 -23.49
N GLU A 105 -23.46 30.36 -22.75
CA GLU A 105 -23.14 31.80 -22.72
C GLU A 105 -21.86 32.08 -21.93
N SER A 106 -21.65 31.41 -20.80
CA SER A 106 -20.44 31.54 -19.98
C SER A 106 -20.10 30.28 -19.24
N LEU A 107 -18.83 29.88 -19.31
CA LEU A 107 -18.28 28.77 -18.58
C LEU A 107 -18.19 29.05 -17.07
N TYR A 108 -18.14 30.33 -16.68
CA TYR A 108 -18.02 30.76 -15.29
C TYR A 108 -19.36 30.99 -14.57
N GLU A 109 -20.49 30.77 -15.22
CA GLU A 109 -21.76 30.72 -14.53
C GLU A 109 -21.79 29.58 -13.50
N SER A 110 -22.48 29.80 -12.38
CA SER A 110 -22.51 28.80 -11.26
C SER A 110 -23.00 27.44 -11.69
N ALA A 111 -23.91 27.37 -12.66
CA ALA A 111 -24.39 26.09 -13.22
C ALA A 111 -23.32 25.35 -14.03
N ASN A 112 -22.36 26.07 -14.62
CA ASN A 112 -21.32 25.53 -15.50
C ASN A 112 -19.98 25.32 -14.79
N THR A 113 -19.84 25.75 -13.54
CA THR A 113 -18.59 25.62 -12.75
C THR A 113 -17.99 24.21 -12.75
N PRO A 114 -18.77 23.11 -12.66
CA PRO A 114 -18.21 21.76 -12.74
C PRO A 114 -17.50 21.47 -14.08
N LEU A 115 -17.91 22.11 -15.17
CA LEU A 115 -17.34 21.93 -16.51
C LEU A 115 -15.89 22.43 -16.60
N ILE A 116 -15.55 23.47 -15.83
CA ILE A 116 -14.19 24.01 -15.74
C ILE A 116 -13.22 22.93 -15.22
N SER A 117 -13.65 22.14 -14.26
CA SER A 117 -12.84 21.03 -13.72
C SER A 117 -12.55 19.99 -14.79
N PHE A 118 -13.55 19.58 -15.58
CA PHE A 118 -13.38 18.63 -16.69
C PHE A 118 -12.46 19.19 -17.79
N LEU A 119 -12.60 20.47 -18.12
CA LEU A 119 -11.73 21.14 -19.09
C LEU A 119 -10.26 21.12 -18.64
N ASN A 120 -10.01 21.57 -17.41
CA ASN A 120 -8.66 21.60 -16.84
C ASN A 120 -8.05 20.20 -16.77
N THR A 121 -8.83 19.20 -16.35
CA THR A 121 -8.37 17.81 -16.25
C THR A 121 -8.05 17.22 -17.63
N ALA A 122 -8.89 17.49 -18.65
CA ALA A 122 -8.65 17.06 -20.01
C ALA A 122 -7.40 17.70 -20.63
N LEU A 123 -7.18 18.99 -20.39
CA LEU A 123 -5.97 19.70 -20.85
C LEU A 123 -4.71 19.22 -20.12
N LYS A 124 -4.77 18.99 -18.81
CA LYS A 124 -3.68 18.34 -18.06
C LYS A 124 -3.34 16.98 -18.63
N ALA A 125 -4.35 16.10 -18.86
CA ALA A 125 -4.16 14.80 -19.44
C ALA A 125 -3.53 14.86 -20.86
N LYS A 126 -3.89 15.87 -21.65
CA LYS A 126 -3.32 16.10 -22.98
C LYS A 126 -1.88 16.59 -22.93
N ALA A 127 -1.59 17.61 -22.12
CA ALA A 127 -0.34 18.36 -22.16
C ALA A 127 0.76 17.78 -21.27
N LEU A 128 0.39 17.28 -20.09
CA LEU A 128 1.34 16.91 -19.04
C LEU A 128 1.53 15.38 -18.87
N PHE A 129 0.63 14.58 -19.42
CA PHE A 129 0.73 13.10 -19.32
C PHE A 129 0.98 12.48 -20.69
N LYS A 130 2.16 11.90 -20.85
CA LYS A 130 2.66 11.35 -22.12
C LYS A 130 2.56 9.83 -22.11
N ARG A 131 1.97 9.29 -23.17
CA ARG A 131 1.93 7.84 -23.39
C ARG A 131 3.36 7.29 -23.52
N ASP A 132 3.57 6.08 -23.04
CA ASP A 132 4.85 5.36 -23.01
C ASP A 132 5.95 6.02 -22.13
N THR A 133 5.57 7.06 -21.36
CA THR A 133 6.41 7.72 -20.36
C THR A 133 5.72 7.70 -19.00
N ASP A 134 4.57 8.39 -18.87
CA ASP A 134 3.82 8.47 -17.61
C ASP A 134 2.84 7.30 -17.45
N TYR A 135 2.39 6.73 -18.55
CA TYR A 135 1.47 5.58 -18.60
C TYR A 135 1.61 4.79 -19.90
N VAL A 136 1.12 3.55 -19.88
CA VAL A 136 0.99 2.69 -21.06
C VAL A 136 -0.48 2.26 -21.22
N VAL A 137 -0.85 1.89 -22.46
CA VAL A 137 -2.16 1.29 -22.74
C VAL A 137 -1.96 -0.17 -23.10
N LEU A 138 -2.41 -1.07 -22.24
CA LEU A 138 -2.33 -2.52 -22.44
C LEU A 138 -3.70 -3.15 -22.24
N ASN A 139 -4.10 -4.04 -23.14
CA ASN A 139 -5.38 -4.77 -23.07
C ASN A 139 -6.61 -3.86 -22.91
N GLY A 140 -6.56 -2.64 -23.46
CA GLY A 140 -7.66 -1.67 -23.34
C GLY A 140 -7.71 -0.93 -21.99
N GLU A 141 -6.66 -1.00 -21.19
CA GLU A 141 -6.54 -0.32 -19.90
C GLU A 141 -5.34 0.63 -19.87
N VAL A 142 -5.52 1.77 -19.20
CA VAL A 142 -4.45 2.70 -18.89
C VAL A 142 -3.76 2.24 -17.61
N LEU A 143 -2.45 2.03 -17.67
CA LEU A 143 -1.62 1.60 -16.54
C LEU A 143 -0.53 2.63 -16.28
N ILE A 144 -0.37 3.05 -15.03
CA ILE A 144 0.64 4.02 -14.62
C ILE A 144 2.04 3.41 -14.73
N VAL A 145 2.99 4.19 -15.23
CA VAL A 145 4.43 3.88 -15.18
C VAL A 145 5.07 4.70 -14.06
N ASP A 146 5.79 4.03 -13.19
CA ASP A 146 6.54 4.68 -12.10
C ASP A 146 7.72 5.47 -12.68
N GLU A 147 7.79 6.75 -12.38
CA GLU A 147 8.80 7.68 -12.90
C GLU A 147 10.24 7.27 -12.54
N HIS A 148 10.43 6.66 -11.38
CA HIS A 148 11.77 6.31 -10.87
C HIS A 148 12.23 4.93 -11.31
N THR A 149 11.31 3.98 -11.44
CA THR A 149 11.66 2.58 -11.73
C THR A 149 11.29 2.13 -13.14
N GLY A 150 10.46 2.89 -13.87
CA GLY A 150 9.91 2.53 -15.16
C GLY A 150 8.98 1.31 -15.13
N ARG A 151 8.54 0.86 -13.94
CA ARG A 151 7.69 -0.32 -13.76
C ARG A 151 6.22 0.06 -13.79
N ILE A 152 5.39 -0.85 -14.32
CA ILE A 152 3.94 -0.69 -14.33
C ILE A 152 3.41 -0.84 -12.90
N MET A 153 2.64 0.14 -12.45
CA MET A 153 1.98 0.17 -11.15
C MET A 153 0.56 -0.38 -11.27
N GLN A 154 0.41 -1.69 -11.12
CA GLN A 154 -0.91 -2.33 -11.20
C GLN A 154 -1.83 -1.88 -10.05
N GLY A 155 -3.11 -1.68 -10.38
CA GLY A 155 -4.15 -1.30 -9.41
C GLY A 155 -4.11 0.17 -8.95
N ARG A 156 -3.10 0.95 -9.35
CA ARG A 156 -3.05 2.39 -9.07
C ARG A 156 -3.68 3.20 -10.19
N ARG A 157 -4.28 4.33 -9.81
CA ARG A 157 -4.89 5.29 -10.72
C ARG A 157 -4.40 6.70 -10.38
N PHE A 158 -4.30 7.59 -11.38
CA PHE A 158 -4.08 9.01 -11.14
C PHE A 158 -5.32 9.61 -10.45
N ASN A 159 -5.09 10.53 -9.54
CA ASN A 159 -6.14 11.19 -8.76
C ASN A 159 -6.86 12.31 -9.55
N GLU A 160 -7.88 12.89 -8.96
CA GLU A 160 -8.58 14.09 -9.43
C GLU A 160 -9.16 13.98 -10.85
N GLY A 161 -9.61 12.80 -11.26
CA GLY A 161 -10.18 12.59 -12.60
C GLY A 161 -9.15 12.51 -13.72
N ILE A 162 -7.86 12.66 -13.44
CA ILE A 162 -6.79 12.57 -14.45
C ILE A 162 -6.78 11.21 -15.15
N HIS A 163 -6.98 10.12 -14.41
CA HIS A 163 -6.98 8.78 -15.01
C HIS A 163 -8.11 8.60 -16.01
N GLN A 164 -9.32 9.04 -15.65
CA GLN A 164 -10.50 9.02 -16.55
C GLN A 164 -10.29 9.93 -17.76
N ALA A 165 -9.67 11.09 -17.59
CA ALA A 165 -9.34 11.97 -18.70
C ALA A 165 -8.31 11.34 -19.66
N ILE A 166 -7.34 10.56 -19.12
CA ILE A 166 -6.39 9.81 -19.96
C ILE A 166 -7.11 8.66 -20.67
N GLU A 167 -7.99 7.92 -19.98
CA GLU A 167 -8.82 6.86 -20.60
C GLU A 167 -9.65 7.45 -21.77
N ALA A 168 -10.26 8.62 -21.55
CA ALA A 168 -11.00 9.33 -22.61
C ALA A 168 -10.08 9.82 -23.75
N LYS A 169 -8.90 10.34 -23.43
CA LYS A 169 -7.88 10.77 -24.40
C LYS A 169 -7.46 9.63 -25.32
N GLU A 170 -7.23 8.45 -24.75
CA GLU A 170 -6.79 7.24 -25.46
C GLU A 170 -7.95 6.47 -26.11
N GLY A 171 -9.19 6.85 -25.83
CA GLY A 171 -10.38 6.20 -26.40
C GLY A 171 -10.64 4.79 -25.86
N VAL A 172 -10.13 4.49 -24.67
CA VAL A 172 -10.44 3.25 -23.95
C VAL A 172 -11.66 3.43 -23.07
N GLN A 173 -12.17 2.33 -22.51
CA GLN A 173 -13.32 2.40 -21.61
C GLN A 173 -12.99 3.24 -20.37
N ILE A 174 -13.78 4.28 -20.13
CA ILE A 174 -13.66 5.14 -18.95
C ILE A 174 -14.25 4.37 -17.76
N LYS A 175 -13.39 3.99 -16.82
CA LYS A 175 -13.83 3.35 -15.57
C LYS A 175 -14.28 4.41 -14.57
N ALA A 176 -15.42 4.18 -13.93
CA ALA A 176 -15.89 5.07 -12.87
C ALA A 176 -14.83 5.21 -11.78
N GLU A 177 -14.71 6.43 -11.23
CA GLU A 177 -13.90 6.66 -10.05
C GLU A 177 -14.57 5.99 -8.85
N ASN A 178 -13.78 5.27 -8.06
CA ASN A 178 -14.29 4.74 -6.81
C ASN A 178 -14.34 5.86 -5.78
N GLN A 179 -15.54 6.16 -5.31
CA GLN A 179 -15.72 7.10 -4.21
C GLN A 179 -15.59 6.36 -2.87
N THR A 180 -14.79 6.90 -1.96
CA THR A 180 -14.72 6.39 -0.59
C THR A 180 -16.08 6.59 0.08
N VAL A 181 -16.71 5.49 0.43
CA VAL A 181 -18.03 5.47 1.08
C VAL A 181 -17.90 5.46 2.61
N ALA A 182 -16.94 4.68 3.11
CA ALA A 182 -16.66 4.57 4.54
C ALA A 182 -15.17 4.32 4.79
N THR A 183 -14.66 4.88 5.88
CA THR A 183 -13.28 4.69 6.31
C THR A 183 -13.17 4.69 7.83
N VAL A 184 -12.26 3.87 8.36
CA VAL A 184 -11.88 3.87 9.77
C VAL A 184 -10.41 3.44 9.89
N THR A 185 -9.65 4.06 10.79
CA THR A 185 -8.33 3.55 11.16
C THR A 185 -8.45 2.48 12.23
N LEU A 186 -7.48 1.55 12.31
CA LEU A 186 -7.45 0.54 13.38
C LEU A 186 -7.43 1.21 14.75
N GLN A 187 -6.66 2.30 14.91
CA GLN A 187 -6.63 3.11 16.13
C GLN A 187 -8.03 3.57 16.56
N ASN A 188 -8.81 4.14 15.64
CA ASN A 188 -10.14 4.64 15.97
C ASN A 188 -11.11 3.51 16.22
N TYR A 189 -11.02 2.41 15.47
CA TYR A 189 -11.87 1.24 15.67
C TYR A 189 -11.68 0.63 17.07
N PHE A 190 -10.45 0.32 17.47
CA PHE A 190 -10.19 -0.30 18.76
C PHE A 190 -10.48 0.62 19.97
N ARG A 191 -10.48 1.94 19.78
CA ARG A 191 -10.91 2.91 20.80
C ARG A 191 -12.42 2.91 21.07
N LEU A 192 -13.23 2.23 20.25
CA LEU A 192 -14.66 2.05 20.50
C LEU A 192 -14.95 1.07 21.64
N TYR A 193 -14.01 0.19 21.95
CA TYR A 193 -14.21 -0.78 23.02
C TYR A 193 -14.10 -0.11 24.39
N GLU A 194 -15.06 -0.44 25.27
CA GLU A 194 -15.07 0.02 26.66
C GLU A 194 -13.85 -0.50 27.44
N LYS A 195 -13.45 -1.74 27.14
CA LYS A 195 -12.29 -2.40 27.74
C LYS A 195 -11.40 -3.00 26.66
N LEU A 196 -10.16 -2.55 26.64
CA LEU A 196 -9.13 -2.97 25.70
C LEU A 196 -7.97 -3.58 26.48
N SER A 197 -7.46 -4.71 26.01
CA SER A 197 -6.23 -5.30 26.48
C SER A 197 -5.49 -5.95 25.30
N GLY A 198 -4.22 -6.25 25.49
CA GLY A 198 -3.44 -6.88 24.46
C GLY A 198 -2.23 -7.62 25.00
N MET A 199 -1.51 -8.29 24.13
CA MET A 199 -0.30 -9.02 24.45
C MET A 199 0.66 -8.96 23.26
N THR A 200 1.95 -8.95 23.57
CA THR A 200 3.05 -9.00 22.61
C THR A 200 4.36 -9.27 23.33
N GLY A 201 5.36 -9.72 22.63
CA GLY A 201 6.73 -9.87 23.15
C GLY A 201 7.55 -8.56 23.16
N THR A 202 7.04 -7.45 22.58
CA THR A 202 7.84 -6.24 22.28
C THR A 202 7.14 -4.93 22.67
N ALA A 203 6.27 -4.89 23.68
CA ALA A 203 5.49 -3.70 24.05
C ALA A 203 6.27 -2.65 24.87
N GLU A 204 7.38 -3.00 25.50
CA GLU A 204 8.04 -2.15 26.49
C GLU A 204 8.57 -0.84 25.87
N THR A 205 9.10 -0.90 24.65
CA THR A 205 9.60 0.27 23.91
C THR A 205 8.49 1.26 23.58
N GLU A 206 7.27 0.79 23.38
CA GLU A 206 6.10 1.57 22.96
C GLU A 206 5.16 1.94 24.15
N ALA A 207 5.60 1.67 25.40
CA ALA A 207 4.76 1.87 26.59
C ALA A 207 4.20 3.30 26.72
N ALA A 208 5.00 4.32 26.37
CA ALA A 208 4.57 5.72 26.40
C ALA A 208 3.44 5.99 25.39
N GLU A 209 3.50 5.39 24.18
CA GLU A 209 2.49 5.57 23.14
C GLU A 209 1.20 4.82 23.49
N PHE A 210 1.28 3.60 24.03
CA PHE A 210 0.12 2.88 24.58
C PHE A 210 -0.60 3.70 25.65
N MET A 211 0.14 4.30 26.56
CA MET A 211 -0.44 5.13 27.63
C MET A 211 -1.10 6.40 27.05
N SER A 212 -0.42 7.10 26.16
CA SER A 212 -0.92 8.37 25.60
C SER A 212 -2.17 8.18 24.76
N THR A 213 -2.20 7.16 23.91
CA THR A 213 -3.26 6.95 22.89
C THR A 213 -4.42 6.13 23.43
N TYR A 214 -4.15 5.04 24.15
CA TYR A 214 -5.17 4.06 24.55
C TYR A 214 -5.38 4.00 26.07
N LYS A 215 -4.59 4.71 26.86
CA LYS A 215 -4.58 4.64 28.33
C LYS A 215 -4.25 3.24 28.86
N LEU A 216 -3.46 2.50 28.12
CA LEU A 216 -2.99 1.16 28.48
C LEU A 216 -1.63 1.24 29.16
N GLY A 217 -1.50 0.61 30.33
CA GLY A 217 -0.23 0.34 30.98
C GLY A 217 0.40 -0.95 30.44
N VAL A 218 1.71 -0.97 30.32
CA VAL A 218 2.47 -2.17 29.94
C VAL A 218 2.99 -2.87 31.18
N VAL A 219 2.74 -4.16 31.33
CA VAL A 219 3.20 -5.00 32.43
C VAL A 219 4.13 -6.08 31.87
N PRO A 220 5.45 -5.99 32.10
CA PRO A 220 6.38 -7.05 31.71
C PRO A 220 6.13 -8.32 32.52
N ILE A 221 5.95 -9.45 31.81
CA ILE A 221 5.81 -10.76 32.42
C ILE A 221 7.11 -11.54 32.19
N PRO A 222 7.80 -12.01 33.25
CA PRO A 222 9.03 -12.76 33.07
C PRO A 222 8.84 -14.03 32.27
N THR A 223 9.84 -14.39 31.47
CA THR A 223 9.82 -15.65 30.71
C THR A 223 9.86 -16.86 31.63
N ASN A 224 9.23 -17.96 31.24
CA ASN A 224 9.20 -19.22 32.01
C ASN A 224 10.61 -19.78 32.29
N LYS A 225 11.54 -19.63 31.34
CA LYS A 225 12.94 -20.02 31.45
C LYS A 225 13.84 -18.80 31.32
N PRO A 226 15.05 -18.80 31.97
CA PRO A 226 16.01 -17.71 31.76
C PRO A 226 16.32 -17.50 30.29
N MET A 227 16.41 -16.24 29.87
CA MET A 227 16.76 -15.87 28.50
C MET A 227 18.20 -16.28 28.19
N GLN A 228 18.39 -17.08 27.13
CA GLN A 228 19.69 -17.51 26.65
C GLN A 228 20.12 -16.79 25.37
N ARG A 229 19.22 -16.01 24.77
CA ARG A 229 19.49 -15.25 23.55
C ARG A 229 20.59 -14.23 23.80
N LYS A 230 21.56 -14.18 22.89
CA LYS A 230 22.61 -13.19 22.88
C LYS A 230 22.38 -12.24 21.72
N ASP A 231 22.06 -10.99 22.03
CA ASP A 231 21.91 -9.94 21.03
C ASP A 231 23.30 -9.33 20.78
N ASN A 232 23.79 -9.47 19.55
CA ASN A 232 25.06 -8.88 19.13
C ASN A 232 24.83 -7.44 18.64
N SER A 233 25.86 -6.61 18.76
CA SER A 233 25.84 -5.24 18.23
C SER A 233 25.77 -5.23 16.70
N ASP A 234 25.18 -4.16 16.14
CA ASP A 234 25.10 -3.94 14.72
C ASP A 234 26.49 -3.83 14.09
N LEU A 235 26.64 -4.40 12.88
CA LEU A 235 27.83 -4.25 12.05
C LEU A 235 27.57 -3.24 10.95
N VAL A 236 28.34 -2.16 10.93
CA VAL A 236 28.20 -1.07 9.97
C VAL A 236 29.23 -1.23 8.84
N TYR A 237 28.75 -1.13 7.61
CA TYR A 237 29.58 -1.32 6.39
C TYR A 237 29.59 -0.06 5.53
N ALA A 238 30.74 0.22 4.92
CA ALA A 238 30.90 1.35 4.01
C ALA A 238 30.12 1.16 2.69
N THR A 239 29.87 -0.09 2.27
CA THR A 239 29.16 -0.40 1.03
C THR A 239 28.15 -1.54 1.23
N VAL A 240 27.08 -1.52 0.44
CA VAL A 240 26.06 -2.59 0.43
C VAL A 240 26.70 -3.92 -0.04
N GLU A 241 27.58 -3.87 -1.02
CA GLU A 241 28.27 -5.07 -1.51
C GLU A 241 29.15 -5.70 -0.42
N GLY A 242 29.93 -4.89 0.31
CA GLY A 242 30.73 -5.34 1.44
C GLY A 242 29.89 -5.99 2.53
N LYS A 243 28.74 -5.38 2.84
CA LYS A 243 27.74 -5.96 3.77
C LYS A 243 27.29 -7.36 3.32
N PHE A 244 26.80 -7.49 2.09
CA PHE A 244 26.29 -8.79 1.61
C PHE A 244 27.39 -9.86 1.52
N ARG A 245 28.62 -9.49 1.19
CA ARG A 245 29.75 -10.42 1.21
C ARG A 245 29.96 -10.99 2.60
N HIS A 246 30.02 -10.13 3.62
CA HIS A 246 30.19 -10.56 5.00
C HIS A 246 29.01 -11.41 5.49
N VAL A 247 27.78 -11.02 5.16
CA VAL A 247 26.58 -11.81 5.51
C VAL A 247 26.65 -13.22 4.91
N VAL A 248 27.09 -13.35 3.66
CA VAL A 248 27.27 -14.66 3.03
C VAL A 248 28.34 -15.49 3.74
N ASP A 249 29.48 -14.87 4.09
CA ASP A 249 30.58 -15.56 4.78
C ASP A 249 30.13 -16.03 6.18
N ASP A 250 29.40 -15.22 6.96
CA ASP A 250 28.84 -15.58 8.26
C ASP A 250 27.81 -16.72 8.15
N ILE A 251 26.96 -16.70 7.10
CA ILE A 251 26.00 -17.78 6.84
C ILE A 251 26.73 -19.09 6.54
N VAL A 252 27.77 -19.07 5.73
CA VAL A 252 28.58 -20.24 5.38
C VAL A 252 29.19 -20.86 6.64
N GLU A 253 29.84 -20.03 7.47
CA GLU A 253 30.49 -20.47 8.71
C GLU A 253 29.50 -21.16 9.65
N ARG A 254 28.33 -20.56 9.87
CA ARG A 254 27.28 -21.14 10.73
C ARG A 254 26.69 -22.41 10.16
N HIS A 255 26.44 -22.44 8.84
CA HIS A 255 25.95 -23.62 8.15
C HIS A 255 26.91 -24.79 8.27
N GLU A 256 28.21 -24.60 8.06
CA GLU A 256 29.26 -25.61 8.22
C GLU A 256 29.39 -26.09 9.68
N ALA A 257 29.16 -25.20 10.64
CA ALA A 257 29.09 -25.56 12.06
C ALA A 257 27.77 -26.31 12.44
N GLY A 258 26.85 -26.50 11.49
CA GLY A 258 25.56 -27.16 11.73
C GLY A 258 24.51 -26.28 12.41
N GLN A 259 24.76 -24.99 12.58
CA GLN A 259 23.82 -24.07 13.18
C GLN A 259 22.72 -23.70 12.17
N PRO A 260 21.41 -23.79 12.51
CA PRO A 260 20.35 -23.26 11.67
C PRO A 260 20.42 -21.74 11.61
N VAL A 261 20.18 -21.16 10.43
CA VAL A 261 20.27 -19.72 10.17
C VAL A 261 18.99 -19.21 9.55
N LEU A 262 18.38 -18.21 10.18
CA LEU A 262 17.28 -17.45 9.61
C LEU A 262 17.78 -16.03 9.27
N VAL A 263 17.68 -15.67 7.99
CA VAL A 263 18.14 -14.37 7.50
C VAL A 263 16.96 -13.52 7.09
N GLY A 264 16.71 -12.42 7.81
CA GLY A 264 15.69 -11.44 7.46
C GLY A 264 16.20 -10.42 6.44
N THR A 265 15.44 -10.17 5.39
CA THR A 265 15.71 -9.11 4.39
C THR A 265 14.52 -8.15 4.29
N THR A 266 14.80 -6.92 3.90
CA THR A 266 13.79 -5.84 3.82
C THR A 266 12.99 -5.81 2.51
N SER A 267 13.33 -6.66 1.53
CA SER A 267 12.62 -6.73 0.25
C SER A 267 12.79 -8.07 -0.43
N VAL A 268 11.84 -8.41 -1.32
CA VAL A 268 11.92 -9.59 -2.19
C VAL A 268 13.21 -9.58 -3.01
N GLU A 269 13.57 -8.43 -3.59
CA GLU A 269 14.78 -8.25 -4.40
C GLU A 269 16.05 -8.60 -3.61
N LYS A 270 16.18 -8.11 -2.38
CA LYS A 270 17.33 -8.41 -1.51
C LYS A 270 17.38 -9.88 -1.13
N SER A 271 16.23 -10.53 -0.91
CA SER A 271 16.17 -11.96 -0.64
C SER A 271 16.64 -12.78 -1.84
N GLU A 272 16.24 -12.41 -3.04
CA GLU A 272 16.66 -13.06 -4.28
C GLU A 272 18.16 -12.83 -4.58
N TYR A 273 18.65 -11.61 -4.35
CA TYR A 273 20.07 -11.30 -4.47
C TYR A 273 20.91 -12.16 -3.53
N LEU A 274 20.56 -12.23 -2.25
CA LEU A 274 21.25 -13.05 -1.26
C LEU A 274 21.19 -14.55 -1.64
N SER A 275 20.04 -15.02 -2.07
CA SER A 275 19.87 -16.40 -2.55
C SER A 275 20.83 -16.70 -3.73
N ALA A 276 20.98 -15.79 -4.67
CA ALA A 276 21.91 -15.97 -5.78
C ALA A 276 23.38 -16.04 -5.33
N GLN A 277 23.76 -15.26 -4.31
CA GLN A 277 25.11 -15.34 -3.73
C GLN A 277 25.36 -16.63 -2.98
N LEU A 278 24.39 -17.10 -2.19
CA LEU A 278 24.48 -18.39 -1.47
C LEU A 278 24.57 -19.57 -2.44
N LYS A 279 23.82 -19.56 -3.55
CA LYS A 279 23.93 -20.56 -4.62
C LYS A 279 25.34 -20.64 -5.20
N LYS A 280 25.99 -19.47 -5.45
CA LYS A 280 27.39 -19.43 -5.94
C LYS A 280 28.39 -20.04 -4.96
N ARG A 281 28.08 -19.99 -3.65
CA ARG A 281 28.88 -20.59 -2.59
C ARG A 281 28.52 -22.06 -2.29
N GLY A 282 27.54 -22.63 -3.02
CA GLY A 282 27.10 -24.00 -2.83
C GLY A 282 26.28 -24.25 -1.56
N VAL A 283 25.80 -23.20 -0.89
CA VAL A 283 24.97 -23.33 0.32
C VAL A 283 23.53 -23.67 -0.05
N ARG A 284 23.07 -24.84 0.41
CA ARG A 284 21.66 -25.24 0.28
C ARG A 284 20.80 -24.37 1.20
N HIS A 285 19.78 -23.75 0.66
CA HIS A 285 18.89 -22.86 1.42
C HIS A 285 17.49 -22.83 0.83
N GLU A 286 16.52 -22.41 1.63
CA GLU A 286 15.15 -22.11 1.22
C GLU A 286 14.93 -20.59 1.20
N VAL A 287 14.04 -20.12 0.31
CA VAL A 287 13.66 -18.71 0.20
C VAL A 287 12.19 -18.55 0.50
N LEU A 288 11.88 -17.71 1.48
CA LEU A 288 10.55 -17.39 1.92
C LEU A 288 10.25 -15.90 1.64
N ASN A 289 9.51 -15.63 0.58
CA ASN A 289 9.05 -14.31 0.20
C ASN A 289 7.68 -14.37 -0.48
N ALA A 290 7.12 -13.22 -0.84
CA ALA A 290 5.78 -13.13 -1.44
C ALA A 290 5.57 -13.99 -2.71
N LYS A 291 6.63 -14.34 -3.43
CA LYS A 291 6.56 -15.21 -4.62
C LYS A 291 6.40 -16.70 -4.24
N ASN A 292 6.82 -17.09 -3.04
CA ASN A 292 6.88 -18.49 -2.58
C ASN A 292 5.96 -18.80 -1.40
N HIS A 293 4.96 -17.96 -1.13
CA HIS A 293 4.07 -18.06 0.03
C HIS A 293 3.29 -19.39 0.10
N ALA A 294 3.00 -20.02 -1.04
CA ALA A 294 2.29 -21.32 -1.05
C ALA A 294 3.04 -22.46 -0.34
N ARG A 295 4.38 -22.35 -0.14
CA ARG A 295 5.23 -23.31 0.55
C ARG A 295 5.64 -22.86 1.95
N GLU A 296 5.13 -21.76 2.43
CA GLU A 296 5.55 -21.11 3.67
C GLU A 296 5.56 -22.06 4.86
N ALA A 297 4.44 -22.71 5.14
CA ALA A 297 4.33 -23.64 6.27
C ALA A 297 5.37 -24.77 6.23
N ALA A 298 5.63 -25.32 5.03
CA ALA A 298 6.61 -26.39 4.86
C ALA A 298 8.05 -25.89 5.05
N ILE A 299 8.37 -24.68 4.64
CA ILE A 299 9.69 -24.07 4.81
C ILE A 299 9.92 -23.75 6.29
N VAL A 300 8.95 -23.13 6.96
CA VAL A 300 9.02 -22.76 8.38
C VAL A 300 9.21 -24.00 9.25
N ALA A 301 8.45 -25.06 9.00
CA ALA A 301 8.57 -26.33 9.74
C ALA A 301 9.98 -26.96 9.68
N GLN A 302 10.77 -26.65 8.67
CA GLN A 302 12.13 -27.18 8.50
C GLN A 302 13.23 -26.17 8.85
N ALA A 303 12.89 -24.90 9.11
CA ALA A 303 13.86 -23.83 9.30
C ALA A 303 14.75 -24.00 10.53
N GLY A 304 14.28 -24.72 11.55
CA GLY A 304 15.05 -25.00 12.79
C GLY A 304 15.93 -26.25 12.74
N ARG A 305 15.99 -26.99 11.63
CA ARG A 305 16.83 -28.17 11.53
C ARG A 305 18.31 -27.84 11.50
N VAL A 306 19.13 -28.79 11.95
CA VAL A 306 20.60 -28.67 11.94
C VAL A 306 21.09 -28.29 10.55
N GLY A 307 21.85 -27.20 10.47
CA GLY A 307 22.42 -26.69 9.21
C GLY A 307 21.40 -26.08 8.23
N ALA A 308 20.14 -25.94 8.60
CA ALA A 308 19.15 -25.30 7.73
C ALA A 308 19.48 -23.81 7.53
N VAL A 309 19.34 -23.32 6.30
CA VAL A 309 19.46 -21.88 5.98
C VAL A 309 18.17 -21.43 5.32
N THR A 310 17.51 -20.44 5.93
CA THR A 310 16.27 -19.85 5.42
C THR A 310 16.47 -18.37 5.21
N VAL A 311 16.29 -17.90 3.97
CA VAL A 311 16.32 -16.48 3.62
C VAL A 311 14.89 -16.00 3.49
N ALA A 312 14.47 -15.11 4.38
CA ALA A 312 13.11 -14.60 4.42
C ALA A 312 13.05 -13.07 4.25
N THR A 313 11.93 -12.58 3.74
CA THR A 313 11.54 -11.17 3.95
C THR A 313 10.93 -11.01 5.34
N ASN A 314 10.40 -9.84 5.66
CA ASN A 314 9.75 -9.53 6.94
C ASN A 314 8.66 -10.54 7.37
N MET A 315 8.15 -11.35 6.43
CA MET A 315 7.10 -12.35 6.66
C MET A 315 7.43 -13.37 7.75
N ALA A 316 8.69 -13.80 7.88
CA ALA A 316 9.11 -14.80 8.88
C ALA A 316 9.73 -14.18 10.15
N GLY A 317 9.70 -12.85 10.27
CA GLY A 317 10.33 -12.15 11.39
C GLY A 317 9.47 -12.07 12.64
N ARG A 318 8.15 -12.32 12.53
CA ARG A 318 7.21 -12.12 13.63
C ARG A 318 5.97 -13.02 13.50
N GLY A 319 5.41 -13.42 14.65
CA GLY A 319 4.21 -14.25 14.70
C GLY A 319 4.38 -15.68 14.15
N THR A 320 5.63 -16.13 13.95
CA THR A 320 5.94 -17.43 13.38
C THR A 320 6.84 -18.22 14.33
N ASP A 321 6.35 -19.34 14.83
CA ASP A 321 7.13 -20.23 15.69
C ASP A 321 8.04 -21.13 14.86
N ILE A 322 9.35 -21.09 15.14
CA ILE A 322 10.34 -21.99 14.53
C ILE A 322 10.84 -22.94 15.60
N MET A 323 10.51 -24.23 15.42
CA MET A 323 10.96 -25.28 16.33
C MET A 323 12.40 -25.67 16.01
N LEU A 324 13.29 -25.58 17.01
CA LEU A 324 14.66 -26.08 16.89
C LEU A 324 14.65 -27.60 16.81
N GLY A 325 15.25 -28.13 15.75
CA GLY A 325 15.25 -29.55 15.41
C GLY A 325 14.26 -29.92 14.32
N GLY A 326 13.33 -29.03 14.00
CA GLY A 326 12.31 -29.22 12.95
C GLY A 326 11.05 -29.88 13.44
#